data_3edbca1395df6313b9815ffce2370ae5
#
_entry.id   3edbca1395df6313b9815ffce2370ae5
#
_cell.length_a   1.000
_cell.length_b   1.000
_cell.length_c   1.000
_cell.angle_alpha   90.00
_cell.angle_beta   90.00
_cell.angle_gamma   90.00
#
_symmetry.space_group_name_H-M   'P 1'
#
loop_
_entity.id
_entity.type
_entity.pdbx_description
1 polymer ?
#
loop_
_entity_poly.entity_id
_entity_poly.type
_entity_poly.pdbx_seq_one_letter_code
_entity_poly.pdbx_strand_id
1 'polypeptide(L)'
;RRSARTRRPVAALLEREGFTTHILQKPNGGYPVVIGEHAGSSPRTLLLYNHYDVQPPDPLELWETDPFVLAEREGAWYGRGAHDDKGELVARVVALRRFQEKHGFLPRVRFVVEGEEEVGSPHLEAYVADKRDLLKAEAILWEAGGVDAKGRPYLYAGLKGIVALELRVRTAAFDLHSSYGTVVENPIYRLSRALA
;
A
#
# COMPACT_ATOMS: atom_id res chain seq x y z
N ARG A 1 -6.44 -10.24 10.76
CA ARG A 1 -7.75 -9.87 11.40
C ARG A 1 -7.92 -8.35 11.56
N ARG A 2 -6.85 -7.53 11.69
CA ARG A 2 -6.96 -6.06 11.85
C ARG A 2 -7.33 -5.34 10.54
N SER A 3 -6.81 -5.75 9.40
CA SER A 3 -7.11 -5.17 8.09
C SER A 3 -8.61 -5.22 7.73
N ALA A 4 -9.29 -6.31 8.07
CA ALA A 4 -10.73 -6.45 7.83
C ALA A 4 -11.62 -5.40 8.54
N ARG A 5 -11.13 -4.76 9.61
CA ARG A 5 -11.86 -3.70 10.33
C ARG A 5 -11.70 -2.32 9.70
N THR A 6 -10.65 -2.09 8.93
CA THR A 6 -10.31 -0.75 8.40
C THR A 6 -11.14 -0.35 7.18
N ARG A 7 -11.61 -1.31 6.37
CA ARG A 7 -12.43 -1.02 5.18
C ARG A 7 -13.71 -0.21 5.44
N ARG A 8 -14.41 -0.49 6.55
CA ARG A 8 -15.63 0.25 6.92
C ARG A 8 -15.34 1.71 7.28
N PRO A 9 -14.34 2.01 8.12
CA PRO A 9 -13.89 3.39 8.35
C PRO A 9 -13.46 4.12 7.06
N VAL A 10 -12.79 3.44 6.12
CA VAL A 10 -12.44 4.05 4.82
C VAL A 10 -13.69 4.40 4.02
N ALA A 11 -14.62 3.48 3.87
CA ALA A 11 -15.88 3.76 3.19
C ALA A 11 -16.65 4.91 3.86
N ALA A 12 -16.80 4.87 5.19
CA ALA A 12 -17.46 5.93 5.94
C ALA A 12 -16.73 7.29 5.85
N LEU A 13 -15.41 7.31 5.73
CA LEU A 13 -14.66 8.54 5.47
C LEU A 13 -15.05 9.13 4.12
N LEU A 14 -15.04 8.34 3.07
CA LEU A 14 -15.37 8.77 1.72
C LEU A 14 -16.84 9.19 1.60
N GLU A 15 -17.76 8.45 2.22
CA GLU A 15 -19.20 8.78 2.23
C GLU A 15 -19.48 10.15 2.87
N ARG A 16 -18.78 10.49 3.95
CA ARG A 16 -18.88 11.82 4.58
C ARG A 16 -18.44 12.96 3.66
N GLU A 17 -17.58 12.68 2.70
CA GLU A 17 -17.11 13.64 1.70
C GLU A 17 -17.94 13.58 0.39
N GLY A 18 -19.12 12.93 0.42
CA GLY A 18 -20.02 12.88 -0.70
C GLY A 18 -19.73 11.84 -1.77
N PHE A 19 -18.86 10.88 -1.49
CA PHE A 19 -18.59 9.76 -2.39
C PHE A 19 -19.63 8.65 -2.21
N THR A 20 -20.05 8.05 -3.30
CA THR A 20 -20.73 6.74 -3.29
C THR A 20 -19.68 5.66 -3.13
N THR A 21 -19.86 4.74 -2.17
CA THR A 21 -18.86 3.70 -1.91
C THR A 21 -19.35 2.30 -2.26
N HIS A 22 -18.43 1.46 -2.72
CA HIS A 22 -18.64 0.05 -2.99
C HIS A 22 -17.52 -0.75 -2.32
N ILE A 23 -17.89 -1.75 -1.55
CA ILE A 23 -16.91 -2.69 -0.96
C ILE A 23 -16.93 -3.96 -1.80
N LEU A 24 -15.91 -4.13 -2.63
CA LEU A 24 -15.77 -5.29 -3.49
C LEU A 24 -15.19 -6.46 -2.69
N GLN A 25 -15.95 -7.56 -2.63
CA GLN A 25 -15.50 -8.79 -2.00
C GLN A 25 -14.89 -9.72 -3.05
N LYS A 26 -13.86 -10.44 -2.68
CA LYS A 26 -13.26 -11.43 -3.56
C LYS A 26 -13.81 -12.84 -3.28
N PRO A 27 -14.17 -13.61 -4.30
CA PRO A 27 -14.69 -14.98 -4.13
C PRO A 27 -13.69 -15.95 -3.48
N ASN A 28 -12.40 -15.79 -3.74
CA ASN A 28 -11.34 -16.75 -3.38
C ASN A 28 -10.44 -16.29 -2.22
N GLY A 29 -10.96 -15.47 -1.32
CA GLY A 29 -10.17 -14.89 -0.23
C GLY A 29 -9.53 -13.55 -0.62
N GLY A 30 -8.63 -13.04 0.21
CA GLY A 30 -8.07 -11.71 0.09
C GLY A 30 -8.88 -10.66 0.84
N TYR A 31 -8.29 -9.48 0.99
CA TYR A 31 -8.98 -8.38 1.63
C TYR A 31 -9.80 -7.57 0.61
N PRO A 32 -10.97 -7.07 1.00
CA PRO A 32 -11.83 -6.31 0.10
C PRO A 32 -11.17 -5.02 -0.40
N VAL A 33 -11.54 -4.61 -1.62
CA VAL A 33 -11.20 -3.30 -2.16
C VAL A 33 -12.37 -2.34 -1.94
N VAL A 34 -12.08 -1.15 -1.44
CA VAL A 34 -13.06 -0.08 -1.31
C VAL A 34 -12.96 0.84 -2.53
N ILE A 35 -14.05 0.99 -3.27
CA ILE A 35 -14.16 1.95 -4.35
C ILE A 35 -15.01 3.12 -3.84
N GLY A 36 -14.51 4.35 -4.01
CA GLY A 36 -15.29 5.56 -3.78
C GLY A 36 -15.44 6.33 -5.08
N GLU A 37 -16.66 6.75 -5.42
CA GLU A 37 -16.95 7.47 -6.65
C GLU A 37 -17.62 8.81 -6.37
N HIS A 38 -17.08 9.87 -6.95
CA HIS A 38 -17.70 11.18 -7.01
C HIS A 38 -17.90 11.58 -8.48
N ALA A 39 -19.13 11.77 -8.91
CA ALA A 39 -19.46 12.01 -10.31
C ALA A 39 -18.84 13.30 -10.86
N GLY A 40 -18.71 14.32 -10.01
CA GLY A 40 -18.05 15.58 -10.34
C GLY A 40 -18.66 16.30 -11.56
N SER A 41 -18.07 17.42 -11.92
CA SER A 41 -18.50 18.23 -13.06
C SER A 41 -17.63 18.04 -14.31
N SER A 42 -16.54 17.29 -14.23
CA SER A 42 -15.62 17.04 -15.34
C SER A 42 -15.97 15.74 -16.06
N PRO A 43 -15.85 15.69 -17.39
CA PRO A 43 -15.92 14.44 -18.13
C PRO A 43 -14.69 13.55 -17.90
N ARG A 44 -13.58 14.14 -17.43
CA ARG A 44 -12.34 13.43 -17.13
C ARG A 44 -12.34 12.90 -15.70
N THR A 45 -11.85 11.70 -15.52
CA THR A 45 -11.74 11.02 -14.22
C THR A 45 -10.30 11.08 -13.71
N LEU A 46 -10.14 11.51 -12.47
CA LEU A 46 -8.93 11.31 -11.70
C LEU A 46 -9.12 10.10 -10.80
N LEU A 47 -8.30 9.08 -10.96
CA LEU A 47 -8.27 7.93 -10.07
C LEU A 47 -7.17 8.13 -9.03
N LEU A 48 -7.52 7.92 -7.77
CA LEU A 48 -6.62 7.99 -6.61
C LEU A 48 -6.48 6.58 -6.05
N TYR A 49 -5.28 6.05 -6.09
CA TYR A 49 -4.96 4.74 -5.52
C TYR A 49 -4.35 4.90 -4.13
N ASN A 50 -4.85 4.12 -3.19
CA ASN A 50 -4.38 4.04 -1.81
C ASN A 50 -4.52 2.61 -1.29
N HIS A 51 -3.91 2.33 -0.13
CA HIS A 51 -4.16 1.08 0.59
C HIS A 51 -4.47 1.31 2.07
N TYR A 52 -5.12 0.34 2.71
CA TYR A 52 -5.51 0.44 4.11
C TYR A 52 -4.85 -0.60 5.02
N ASP A 53 -4.13 -1.57 4.47
CA ASP A 53 -3.28 -2.47 5.23
C ASP A 53 -2.00 -1.77 5.70
N VAL A 54 -1.21 -2.44 6.47
CA VAL A 54 0.02 -1.90 7.05
C VAL A 54 0.98 -3.05 7.35
N GLN A 55 2.27 -2.77 7.26
CA GLN A 55 3.32 -3.69 7.68
C GLN A 55 3.19 -4.10 9.16
N PRO A 56 3.67 -5.28 9.53
CA PRO A 56 3.87 -5.63 10.93
C PRO A 56 4.69 -4.55 11.66
N PRO A 57 4.39 -4.28 12.94
CA PRO A 57 5.13 -3.25 13.68
C PRO A 57 6.45 -3.76 14.28
N ASP A 58 6.85 -4.99 13.99
CA ASP A 58 8.03 -5.61 14.57
C ASP A 58 9.35 -4.90 14.16
N PRO A 59 10.32 -4.81 15.08
CA PRO A 59 10.28 -5.24 16.46
C PRO A 59 9.55 -4.23 17.37
N LEU A 60 8.68 -4.72 18.26
CA LEU A 60 7.83 -3.88 19.11
C LEU A 60 8.61 -3.04 20.12
N GLU A 61 9.76 -3.53 20.56
CA GLU A 61 10.64 -2.85 21.54
C GLU A 61 11.26 -1.55 21.02
N LEU A 62 11.22 -1.32 19.71
CA LEU A 62 11.70 -0.06 19.12
C LEU A 62 10.63 1.04 19.10
N TRP A 63 9.40 0.72 19.47
CA TRP A 63 8.33 1.71 19.50
C TRP A 63 8.23 2.35 20.89
N GLU A 64 8.25 3.68 20.95
CA GLU A 64 8.09 4.44 22.19
C GLU A 64 6.63 4.44 22.70
N THR A 65 5.68 4.19 21.81
CA THR A 65 4.23 4.11 22.12
C THR A 65 3.63 2.92 21.37
N ASP A 66 2.44 2.47 21.73
CA ASP A 66 1.74 1.43 20.97
C ASP A 66 1.67 1.84 19.48
N PRO A 67 2.23 1.05 18.54
CA PRO A 67 2.27 1.39 17.13
C PRO A 67 0.88 1.56 16.48
N PHE A 68 -0.16 1.07 17.11
CA PHE A 68 -1.54 1.18 16.61
C PHE A 68 -2.38 2.23 17.34
N VAL A 69 -1.76 3.02 18.20
CA VAL A 69 -2.35 4.21 18.84
C VAL A 69 -1.60 5.43 18.32
N LEU A 70 -2.32 6.28 17.58
CA LEU A 70 -1.73 7.50 17.02
C LEU A 70 -1.28 8.41 18.15
N ALA A 71 0.00 8.74 18.19
CA ALA A 71 0.62 9.62 19.17
C ALA A 71 1.15 10.87 18.49
N GLU A 72 0.94 12.04 19.11
CA GLU A 72 1.53 13.30 18.66
C GLU A 72 2.74 13.62 19.54
N ARG A 73 3.87 13.90 18.91
CA ARG A 73 5.11 14.29 19.59
C ARG A 73 5.85 15.32 18.72
N GLU A 74 6.27 16.42 19.33
CA GLU A 74 7.06 17.47 18.66
C GLU A 74 6.43 17.99 17.35
N GLY A 75 5.09 18.05 17.29
CA GLY A 75 4.35 18.48 16.11
C GLY A 75 4.28 17.47 14.98
N ALA A 76 4.65 16.20 15.22
CA ALA A 76 4.53 15.10 14.27
C ALA A 76 3.67 13.98 14.84
N TRP A 77 2.99 13.25 13.97
CA TRP A 77 2.18 12.10 14.33
C TRP A 77 2.91 10.80 14.07
N TYR A 78 2.90 9.93 15.07
CA TYR A 78 3.56 8.64 15.07
C TYR A 78 2.56 7.51 15.20
N GLY A 79 2.72 6.48 14.39
CA GLY A 79 1.91 5.28 14.40
C GLY A 79 2.09 4.45 13.15
N ARG A 80 1.90 3.16 13.21
CA ARG A 80 1.96 2.29 12.04
C ARG A 80 0.79 2.61 11.08
N GLY A 81 1.11 3.01 9.84
CA GLY A 81 0.13 3.48 8.86
C GLY A 81 -0.22 4.96 8.98
N ALA A 82 0.43 5.74 9.87
CA ALA A 82 0.20 7.17 10.00
C ALA A 82 0.67 7.94 8.75
N HIS A 83 1.73 7.49 8.10
CA HIS A 83 2.19 7.99 6.81
C HIS A 83 1.74 7.03 5.69
N ASP A 84 2.17 5.80 5.75
CA ASP A 84 1.97 4.75 4.78
C ASP A 84 0.80 3.83 5.21
N ASP A 85 -0.38 3.98 4.64
CA ASP A 85 -0.80 4.95 3.61
C ASP A 85 -2.06 5.74 4.06
N LYS A 86 -2.51 5.55 5.32
CA LYS A 86 -3.73 6.21 5.83
C LYS A 86 -3.61 7.73 5.93
N GLY A 87 -2.41 8.23 6.21
CA GLY A 87 -2.14 9.66 6.23
C GLY A 87 -2.28 10.27 4.84
N GLU A 88 -1.76 9.62 3.82
CA GLU A 88 -1.90 10.06 2.44
C GLU A 88 -3.35 10.02 1.96
N LEU A 89 -4.08 8.97 2.28
CA LEU A 89 -5.52 8.89 2.00
C LEU A 89 -6.27 10.08 2.60
N VAL A 90 -6.03 10.40 3.87
CA VAL A 90 -6.66 11.54 4.55
C VAL A 90 -6.21 12.87 3.93
N ALA A 91 -4.93 13.01 3.60
CA ALA A 91 -4.41 14.22 2.95
C ALA A 91 -5.08 14.47 1.60
N ARG A 92 -5.31 13.43 0.81
CA ARG A 92 -6.03 13.52 -0.48
C ARG A 92 -7.49 13.93 -0.29
N VAL A 93 -8.17 13.36 0.69
CA VAL A 93 -9.55 13.73 1.05
C VAL A 93 -9.62 15.20 1.45
N VAL A 94 -8.70 15.66 2.31
CA VAL A 94 -8.62 17.08 2.72
C VAL A 94 -8.30 17.99 1.54
N ALA A 95 -7.41 17.57 0.64
CA ALA A 95 -7.07 18.34 -0.55
C ALA A 95 -8.28 18.51 -1.49
N LEU A 96 -9.06 17.46 -1.71
CA LEU A 96 -10.29 17.52 -2.50
C LEU A 96 -11.34 18.42 -1.87
N ARG A 97 -11.53 18.35 -0.55
CA ARG A 97 -12.44 19.24 0.18
C ARG A 97 -12.03 20.71 -0.01
N ARG A 98 -10.76 21.04 0.21
CA ARG A 98 -10.24 22.39 0.01
C ARG A 98 -10.33 22.87 -1.43
N PHE A 99 -10.13 21.95 -2.38
CA PHE A 99 -10.34 22.26 -3.79
C PHE A 99 -11.80 22.64 -4.07
N GLN A 100 -12.74 21.86 -3.55
CA GLN A 100 -14.18 22.13 -3.69
C GLN A 100 -14.57 23.45 -3.02
N GLU A 101 -14.10 23.72 -1.81
CA GLU A 101 -14.33 24.99 -1.10
C GLU A 101 -13.81 26.18 -1.91
N LYS A 102 -12.64 26.06 -2.52
CA LYS A 102 -12.00 27.15 -3.29
C LYS A 102 -12.66 27.36 -4.66
N HIS A 103 -13.07 26.29 -5.33
CA HIS A 103 -13.49 26.35 -6.73
C HIS A 103 -15.00 26.14 -6.93
N GLY A 104 -15.74 25.73 -5.90
CA GLY A 104 -17.18 25.48 -5.96
C GLY A 104 -17.58 24.16 -6.65
N PHE A 105 -16.60 23.33 -7.05
CA PHE A 105 -16.87 22.05 -7.70
C PHE A 105 -15.77 21.03 -7.39
N LEU A 106 -16.06 19.74 -7.61
CA LEU A 106 -15.06 18.69 -7.74
C LEU A 106 -15.02 18.16 -9.18
N PRO A 107 -13.85 17.78 -9.69
CA PRO A 107 -13.77 16.94 -10.88
C PRO A 107 -14.41 15.57 -10.61
N ARG A 108 -14.57 14.75 -11.65
CA ARG A 108 -14.89 13.34 -11.43
C ARG A 108 -13.68 12.65 -10.77
N VAL A 109 -13.91 12.11 -9.58
CA VAL A 109 -12.85 11.46 -8.78
C VAL A 109 -13.28 10.04 -8.45
N ARG A 110 -12.32 9.14 -8.50
CA ARG A 110 -12.49 7.77 -8.06
C ARG A 110 -11.36 7.37 -7.12
N PHE A 111 -11.71 6.84 -5.96
CA PHE A 111 -10.76 6.18 -5.06
C PHE A 111 -10.78 4.68 -5.30
N VAL A 112 -9.62 4.06 -5.29
CA VAL A 112 -9.40 2.62 -5.18
C VAL A 112 -8.52 2.41 -3.97
N VAL A 113 -9.05 1.76 -2.94
CA VAL A 113 -8.34 1.56 -1.67
C VAL A 113 -8.31 0.07 -1.37
N GLU A 114 -7.15 -0.55 -1.55
CA GLU A 114 -6.97 -1.98 -1.34
C GLU A 114 -6.47 -2.33 0.07
N GLY A 115 -6.39 -3.60 0.39
CA GLY A 115 -5.99 -4.10 1.70
C GLY A 115 -4.87 -5.13 1.66
N GLU A 116 -4.11 -5.23 0.58
CA GLU A 116 -3.06 -6.23 0.37
C GLU A 116 -1.80 -5.64 -0.30
N GLU A 117 -1.64 -4.30 -0.30
CA GLU A 117 -0.49 -3.65 -0.92
C GLU A 117 0.82 -4.13 -0.28
N GLU A 118 0.87 -4.16 1.03
CA GLU A 118 2.04 -4.51 1.85
C GLU A 118 2.48 -5.98 1.76
N VAL A 119 1.72 -6.78 1.02
CA VAL A 119 2.05 -8.18 0.68
C VAL A 119 2.12 -8.41 -0.84
N GLY A 120 2.23 -7.32 -1.62
CA GLY A 120 2.43 -7.34 -3.07
C GLY A 120 1.15 -7.47 -3.88
N SER A 121 0.01 -7.03 -3.36
CA SER A 121 -1.29 -6.94 -4.07
C SER A 121 -1.69 -8.22 -4.83
N PRO A 122 -1.61 -9.41 -4.23
CA PRO A 122 -1.75 -10.69 -4.97
C PRO A 122 -3.11 -10.85 -5.66
N HIS A 123 -4.08 -10.04 -5.31
CA HIS A 123 -5.43 -10.13 -5.85
C HIS A 123 -5.89 -8.88 -6.62
N LEU A 124 -5.13 -7.79 -6.62
CA LEU A 124 -5.51 -6.53 -7.25
C LEU A 124 -5.76 -6.68 -8.74
N GLU A 125 -4.91 -7.45 -9.44
CA GLU A 125 -5.08 -7.70 -10.88
C GLU A 125 -6.47 -8.28 -11.21
N ALA A 126 -6.96 -9.23 -10.41
CA ALA A 126 -8.28 -9.83 -10.61
C ALA A 126 -9.43 -8.82 -10.39
N TYR A 127 -9.28 -7.90 -9.42
CA TYR A 127 -10.25 -6.82 -9.22
C TYR A 127 -10.25 -5.83 -10.40
N VAL A 128 -9.05 -5.46 -10.88
CA VAL A 128 -8.88 -4.58 -12.03
C VAL A 128 -9.49 -5.18 -13.29
N ALA A 129 -9.28 -6.46 -13.53
CA ALA A 129 -9.85 -7.16 -14.67
C ALA A 129 -11.39 -7.20 -14.62
N ASP A 130 -11.98 -7.52 -13.46
CA ASP A 130 -13.42 -7.60 -13.24
C ASP A 130 -14.10 -6.23 -13.33
N LYS A 131 -13.44 -5.17 -12.88
CA LYS A 131 -13.98 -3.80 -12.80
C LYS A 131 -13.34 -2.82 -13.79
N ARG A 132 -12.80 -3.32 -14.89
CA ARG A 132 -12.02 -2.54 -15.85
C ARG A 132 -12.73 -1.27 -16.31
N ASP A 133 -14.02 -1.35 -16.62
CA ASP A 133 -14.77 -0.18 -17.08
C ASP A 133 -15.01 0.84 -15.96
N LEU A 134 -15.23 0.37 -14.74
CA LEU A 134 -15.33 1.21 -13.57
C LEU A 134 -14.00 1.93 -13.26
N LEU A 135 -12.87 1.29 -13.54
CA LEU A 135 -11.54 1.80 -13.20
C LEU A 135 -10.87 2.62 -14.30
N LYS A 136 -11.54 2.83 -15.45
CA LYS A 136 -11.04 3.73 -16.50
C LYS A 136 -10.89 5.16 -15.97
N ALA A 137 -9.74 5.76 -16.22
CA ALA A 137 -9.43 7.14 -15.84
C ALA A 137 -8.43 7.76 -16.81
N GLU A 138 -8.47 9.07 -16.96
CA GLU A 138 -7.53 9.83 -17.77
C GLU A 138 -6.22 10.10 -17.05
N ALA A 139 -6.24 10.07 -15.71
CA ALA A 139 -5.05 10.19 -14.88
C ALA A 139 -5.20 9.33 -13.62
N ILE A 140 -4.09 8.77 -13.19
CA ILE A 140 -3.98 8.03 -11.93
C ILE A 140 -2.94 8.72 -11.06
N LEU A 141 -3.30 9.03 -9.83
CA LEU A 141 -2.37 9.42 -8.79
C LEU A 141 -2.20 8.23 -7.86
N TRP A 142 -1.05 7.59 -7.97
CA TRP A 142 -0.66 6.47 -7.13
C TRP A 142 -0.27 6.97 -5.74
N GLU A 143 -0.20 6.08 -4.77
CA GLU A 143 0.39 6.38 -3.47
C GLU A 143 1.85 6.82 -3.61
N ALA A 144 2.44 7.22 -2.50
CA ALA A 144 3.76 7.80 -2.39
C ALA A 144 3.87 9.23 -2.92
N GLY A 145 4.90 9.82 -2.49
CA GLY A 145 5.23 11.22 -2.67
C GLY A 145 6.05 11.63 -1.46
N GLY A 146 6.25 12.90 -1.28
CA GLY A 146 6.95 13.38 -0.11
C GLY A 146 7.38 14.83 -0.24
N VAL A 147 8.14 15.24 0.73
CA VAL A 147 8.78 16.56 0.75
C VAL A 147 10.27 16.40 0.97
N ASP A 148 11.06 17.24 0.36
CA ASP A 148 12.50 17.28 0.62
C ASP A 148 12.82 17.97 1.96
N ALA A 149 14.08 18.02 2.32
CA ALA A 149 14.54 18.67 3.56
C ALA A 149 14.21 20.19 3.65
N LYS A 150 13.78 20.80 2.54
CA LYS A 150 13.35 22.20 2.46
C LYS A 150 11.82 22.33 2.43
N GLY A 151 11.08 21.23 2.63
CA GLY A 151 9.63 21.21 2.60
C GLY A 151 9.02 21.31 1.19
N ARG A 152 9.79 21.11 0.11
CA ARG A 152 9.28 21.16 -1.24
C ARG A 152 8.69 19.82 -1.62
N PRO A 153 7.43 19.75 -2.07
CA PRO A 153 6.84 18.50 -2.53
C PRO A 153 7.52 18.02 -3.82
N TYR A 154 7.64 16.72 -3.95
CA TYR A 154 8.04 16.09 -5.21
C TYR A 154 7.02 15.05 -5.65
N LEU A 155 6.94 14.89 -6.96
CA LEU A 155 6.06 13.95 -7.62
C LEU A 155 6.91 12.95 -8.41
N TYR A 156 6.67 11.67 -8.16
CA TYR A 156 7.30 10.62 -8.96
C TYR A 156 6.55 10.49 -10.29
N ALA A 157 7.24 10.70 -11.40
CA ALA A 157 6.68 10.57 -12.75
C ALA A 157 6.87 9.15 -13.33
N GLY A 158 7.44 8.23 -12.57
CA GLY A 158 7.68 6.85 -12.96
C GLY A 158 8.28 6.04 -11.82
N LEU A 159 8.18 4.74 -11.93
CA LEU A 159 8.69 3.78 -10.94
C LEU A 159 9.72 2.85 -11.60
N LYS A 160 10.66 2.38 -10.79
CA LYS A 160 11.59 1.32 -11.17
C LYS A 160 10.90 -0.03 -11.01
N GLY A 161 11.26 -0.99 -11.86
CA GLY A 161 10.92 -2.38 -11.63
C GLY A 161 11.73 -2.97 -10.47
N ILE A 162 11.21 -4.04 -9.87
CA ILE A 162 11.89 -4.83 -8.85
C ILE A 162 11.94 -6.29 -9.29
N VAL A 163 13.06 -6.94 -9.00
CA VAL A 163 13.22 -8.40 -9.11
C VAL A 163 13.77 -8.89 -7.77
N ALA A 164 13.02 -9.75 -7.11
CA ALA A 164 13.45 -10.42 -5.90
C ALA A 164 13.78 -11.89 -6.20
N LEU A 165 14.95 -12.36 -5.78
CA LEU A 165 15.42 -13.73 -6.00
C LEU A 165 15.82 -14.35 -4.68
N GLU A 166 15.45 -15.60 -4.48
CA GLU A 166 15.94 -16.44 -3.39
C GLU A 166 16.81 -17.54 -3.96
N LEU A 167 18.08 -17.62 -3.53
CA LEU A 167 18.98 -18.69 -3.90
C LEU A 167 19.07 -19.70 -2.77
N ARG A 168 18.68 -20.94 -3.04
CA ARG A 168 18.82 -22.06 -2.10
C ARG A 168 19.82 -23.06 -2.62
N VAL A 169 20.77 -23.42 -1.76
CA VAL A 169 21.76 -24.44 -2.06
C VAL A 169 21.62 -25.59 -1.05
N ARG A 170 21.51 -26.79 -1.58
CA ARG A 170 21.52 -28.02 -0.80
C ARG A 170 22.58 -28.96 -1.36
N THR A 171 23.51 -29.44 -0.52
CA THR A 171 24.62 -30.31 -0.91
C THR A 171 24.47 -31.71 -0.31
N ALA A 172 23.56 -31.93 0.64
CA ALA A 172 23.24 -33.23 1.22
C ALA A 172 21.76 -33.42 1.45
N ALA A 173 21.28 -34.63 1.51
CA ALA A 173 19.87 -34.95 1.74
C ALA A 173 19.45 -34.80 3.21
N PHE A 174 20.39 -34.86 4.13
CA PHE A 174 20.21 -34.78 5.59
C PHE A 174 21.43 -34.12 6.21
N ASP A 175 21.34 -33.77 7.49
CA ASP A 175 22.44 -33.18 8.24
C ASP A 175 23.61 -34.14 8.38
N LEU A 176 24.79 -33.64 8.13
CA LEU A 176 26.06 -34.39 8.21
C LEU A 176 26.94 -33.78 9.28
N HIS A 177 27.63 -34.66 10.02
CA HIS A 177 28.68 -34.23 10.96
C HIS A 177 29.79 -33.48 10.21
N SER A 178 30.39 -32.49 10.84
CA SER A 178 31.43 -31.63 10.24
C SER A 178 32.66 -32.37 9.71
N SER A 179 32.95 -33.60 10.20
CA SER A 179 34.02 -34.47 9.68
C SER A 179 33.84 -34.84 8.20
N TYR A 180 32.61 -34.76 7.66
CA TYR A 180 32.36 -35.02 6.24
C TYR A 180 32.66 -33.79 5.35
N GLY A 181 33.03 -32.65 5.92
CA GLY A 181 33.33 -31.43 5.17
C GLY A 181 34.49 -31.52 4.17
N THR A 182 35.28 -32.61 4.23
CA THR A 182 36.35 -32.92 3.25
C THR A 182 35.86 -33.69 2.03
N VAL A 183 34.66 -34.33 2.11
CA VAL A 183 34.12 -35.19 1.04
C VAL A 183 32.77 -34.67 0.51
N VAL A 184 32.09 -33.89 1.30
CA VAL A 184 30.83 -33.25 0.88
C VAL A 184 31.03 -31.75 0.81
N GLU A 185 30.67 -31.15 -0.32
CA GLU A 185 30.81 -29.72 -0.52
C GLU A 185 29.96 -28.93 0.49
N ASN A 186 30.57 -27.92 1.12
CA ASN A 186 29.85 -27.02 2.01
C ASN A 186 28.94 -26.11 1.18
N PRO A 187 27.63 -26.06 1.48
CA PRO A 187 26.66 -25.25 0.73
C PRO A 187 26.99 -23.75 0.72
N ILE A 188 27.67 -23.23 1.76
CA ILE A 188 28.09 -21.83 1.82
C ILE A 188 29.08 -21.51 0.71
N TYR A 189 30.08 -22.38 0.47
CA TYR A 189 31.05 -22.16 -0.62
C TYR A 189 30.38 -22.22 -2.00
N ARG A 190 29.44 -23.14 -2.18
CA ARG A 190 28.68 -23.24 -3.42
C ARG A 190 27.82 -22.02 -3.66
N LEU A 191 27.14 -21.53 -2.63
CA LEU A 191 26.34 -20.30 -2.70
C LEU A 191 27.23 -19.09 -2.99
N SER A 192 28.36 -18.95 -2.30
CA SER A 192 29.31 -17.84 -2.53
C SER A 192 29.82 -17.80 -3.98
N ARG A 193 30.13 -18.97 -4.56
CA ARG A 193 30.51 -19.05 -5.99
C ARG A 193 29.38 -18.70 -6.96
N ALA A 194 28.13 -18.92 -6.57
CA ALA A 194 27.00 -18.55 -7.41
C ALA A 194 26.70 -17.02 -7.36
N LEU A 195 27.19 -16.33 -6.34
CA LEU A 195 27.03 -14.89 -6.14
C LEU A 195 28.23 -14.08 -6.70
N ALA A 196 29.36 -14.71 -6.99
CA ALA A 196 30.57 -14.10 -7.54
C ALA A 196 30.51 -14.03 -9.06
#